data_e7f365e00e255a5d31f5fb51a5908159
#
_entry.id   e7f365e00e255a5d31f5fb51a5908159
#
_cell.length_a   1.000
_cell.length_b   1.000
_cell.length_c   1.000
_cell.angle_alpha   90.00
_cell.angle_beta   90.00
_cell.angle_gamma   90.00
#
_symmetry.space_group_name_H-M   'P 1'
#
loop_
_entity.id
_entity.type
_entity.pdbx_description
1 polymer ?
#
loop_
_entity_poly.entity_id
_entity_poly.type
_entity_poly.pdbx_seq_one_letter_code
_entity_poly.pdbx_strand_id
1 'polypeptide(L)'
;MYNIKIEANFSSAHNLRAYKGQCEELHGHNWKIEVVVSKDKLDKIGMVLDFKDLKMELNKVLKKLDHKYLNRIPYFKKINPTSENIAKYIYDSLKSGVLSLRSVTVWENNSSSATYEE
;
A
#
# COMPACT_ATOMS: atom_id res chain seq x y z
N MET A 1 -20.47 0.54 -12.40
CA MET A 1 -19.11 0.70 -11.88
C MET A 1 -18.42 -0.65 -11.82
N TYR A 2 -17.24 -0.74 -12.43
CA TYR A 2 -16.41 -1.95 -12.36
C TYR A 2 -15.25 -1.71 -11.45
N ASN A 3 -14.95 -2.67 -10.60
CA ASN A 3 -13.81 -2.63 -9.70
C ASN A 3 -12.91 -3.83 -9.99
N ILE A 4 -11.63 -3.57 -10.19
CA ILE A 4 -10.63 -4.64 -10.21
C ILE A 4 -9.75 -4.51 -8.99
N LYS A 5 -9.22 -5.64 -8.54
CA LYS A 5 -8.34 -5.69 -7.39
C LYS A 5 -7.17 -6.60 -7.66
N ILE A 6 -5.99 -6.16 -7.24
CA ILE A 6 -4.79 -7.00 -7.21
C ILE A 6 -4.26 -7.06 -5.78
N GLU A 7 -3.48 -8.08 -5.50
CA GLU A 7 -2.82 -8.27 -4.22
C GLU A 7 -1.33 -8.49 -4.44
N ALA A 8 -0.53 -8.01 -3.49
CA ALA A 8 0.90 -8.25 -3.46
C ALA A 8 1.37 -8.22 -2.01
N ASN A 9 2.61 -8.61 -1.77
CA ASN A 9 3.18 -8.67 -0.43
C ASN A 9 4.54 -8.00 -0.40
N PHE A 10 4.90 -7.48 0.76
CA PHE A 10 6.28 -7.15 1.06
C PHE A 10 6.56 -7.46 2.53
N SER A 11 7.84 -7.64 2.86
CA SER A 11 8.27 -7.96 4.23
C SER A 11 9.15 -6.82 4.73
N SER A 12 8.81 -6.24 5.87
CA SER A 12 9.60 -5.16 6.45
C SER A 12 9.35 -5.02 7.93
N ALA A 13 10.32 -4.44 8.61
CA ALA A 13 10.26 -4.16 10.03
C ALA A 13 9.83 -2.71 10.27
N HIS A 14 9.18 -2.48 11.38
CA HIS A 14 8.80 -1.16 11.85
C HIS A 14 8.69 -1.11 13.36
N ASN A 15 8.58 0.09 13.88
CA ASN A 15 8.13 0.32 15.25
C ASN A 15 7.42 1.68 15.31
N LEU A 16 6.47 1.79 16.22
CA LEU A 16 5.74 3.04 16.42
C LEU A 16 6.46 3.88 17.45
N ARG A 17 6.68 5.15 17.16
CA ARG A 17 7.25 6.12 18.08
C ARG A 17 6.13 6.71 18.93
N ALA A 18 6.44 6.99 20.18
CA ALA A 18 5.49 7.61 21.13
C ALA A 18 4.22 6.77 21.37
N TYR A 19 4.28 5.47 21.11
CA TYR A 19 3.16 4.58 21.38
C TYR A 19 2.99 4.41 22.89
N LYS A 20 1.87 4.89 23.43
CA LYS A 20 1.60 4.91 24.87
C LYS A 20 2.76 5.55 25.67
N GLY A 21 3.35 6.63 25.12
CA GLY A 21 4.43 7.37 25.73
C GLY A 21 5.82 6.77 25.58
N GLN A 22 5.96 5.64 24.87
CA GLN A 22 7.22 4.96 24.65
C GLN A 22 7.35 4.54 23.19
N CYS A 23 8.58 4.27 22.74
CA CYS A 23 8.77 3.66 21.42
C CYS A 23 8.50 2.17 21.53
N GLU A 24 7.72 1.66 20.58
CA GLU A 24 7.44 0.24 20.44
C GLU A 24 8.71 -0.53 20.07
N GLU A 25 8.84 -1.77 20.48
CA GLU A 25 9.94 -2.62 20.06
C GLU A 25 9.89 -2.88 18.56
N LEU A 26 11.07 -2.95 17.95
CA LEU A 26 11.19 -3.27 16.53
C LEU A 26 10.70 -4.69 16.26
N HIS A 27 9.83 -4.83 15.27
CA HIS A 27 9.31 -6.13 14.84
C HIS A 27 8.99 -6.10 13.35
N GLY A 28 8.82 -7.27 12.76
CA GLY A 28 8.57 -7.40 11.34
C GLY A 28 7.24 -8.06 11.02
N HIS A 29 6.74 -7.76 9.82
CA HIS A 29 5.52 -8.34 9.29
C HIS A 29 5.70 -8.70 7.83
N ASN A 30 4.88 -9.66 7.37
CA ASN A 30 4.61 -9.86 5.96
C ASN A 30 3.34 -9.07 5.64
N TRP A 31 3.52 -7.92 5.03
CA TRP A 31 2.43 -7.00 4.73
C TRP A 31 1.73 -7.43 3.44
N LYS A 32 0.42 -7.58 3.47
CA LYS A 32 -0.36 -7.81 2.26
C LYS A 32 -0.98 -6.50 1.81
N ILE A 33 -0.85 -6.21 0.54
CA ILE A 33 -1.35 -4.97 -0.08
C ILE A 33 -2.43 -5.33 -1.07
N GLU A 34 -3.57 -4.65 -0.99
CA GLU A 34 -4.63 -4.74 -1.99
C GLU A 34 -4.80 -3.37 -2.65
N VAL A 35 -4.86 -3.36 -3.97
CA VAL A 35 -5.08 -2.15 -4.75
C VAL A 35 -6.34 -2.32 -5.56
N VAL A 36 -7.25 -1.34 -5.47
CA VAL A 36 -8.50 -1.33 -6.22
C VAL A 36 -8.51 -0.16 -7.20
N VAL A 37 -8.85 -0.45 -8.45
CA VAL A 37 -9.06 0.54 -9.51
C VAL A 37 -10.50 0.42 -9.98
N SER A 38 -11.19 1.54 -10.19
CA SER A 38 -12.62 1.57 -10.53
C SER A 38 -12.87 2.42 -11.77
N LYS A 39 -13.74 1.93 -12.65
CA LYS A 39 -14.20 2.68 -13.82
C LYS A 39 -15.66 2.36 -14.10
N ASP A 40 -16.37 3.35 -14.66
CA ASP A 40 -17.75 3.15 -15.10
C ASP A 40 -17.84 2.34 -16.40
N LYS A 41 -16.83 2.47 -17.26
CA LYS A 41 -16.84 1.86 -18.59
C LYS A 41 -15.55 1.08 -18.81
N LEU A 42 -15.69 -0.01 -19.54
CA LEU A 42 -14.57 -0.85 -19.95
C LEU A 42 -13.93 -0.30 -21.23
N ASP A 43 -12.68 -0.67 -21.48
CA ASP A 43 -12.01 -0.35 -22.73
C ASP A 43 -12.51 -1.25 -23.88
N LYS A 44 -11.88 -1.12 -25.06
CA LYS A 44 -12.32 -1.83 -26.26
C LYS A 44 -12.26 -3.35 -26.15
N ILE A 45 -11.41 -3.87 -25.27
CA ILE A 45 -11.26 -5.31 -25.07
C ILE A 45 -11.91 -5.81 -23.78
N GLY A 46 -12.68 -4.93 -23.12
CA GLY A 46 -13.46 -5.33 -21.96
C GLY A 46 -12.73 -5.25 -20.63
N MET A 47 -11.72 -4.40 -20.51
CA MET A 47 -10.94 -4.28 -19.28
C MET A 47 -11.10 -2.91 -18.62
N VAL A 48 -11.01 -2.88 -17.30
CA VAL A 48 -10.78 -1.64 -16.55
C VAL A 48 -9.32 -1.21 -16.73
N LEU A 49 -8.41 -2.14 -16.55
CA LEU A 49 -6.97 -1.98 -16.69
C LEU A 49 -6.38 -3.39 -16.71
N ASP A 50 -5.28 -3.59 -17.44
CA ASP A 50 -4.59 -4.88 -17.43
C ASP A 50 -3.97 -5.13 -16.05
N PHE A 51 -4.26 -6.30 -15.48
CA PHE A 51 -3.71 -6.69 -14.18
C PHE A 51 -2.17 -6.66 -14.18
N LYS A 52 -1.53 -7.02 -15.29
CA LYS A 52 -0.07 -7.01 -15.40
C LYS A 52 0.49 -5.61 -15.24
N ASP A 53 -0.16 -4.63 -15.88
CA ASP A 53 0.28 -3.23 -15.81
C ASP A 53 0.11 -2.69 -14.39
N LEU A 54 -1.00 -3.02 -13.76
CA LEU A 54 -1.25 -2.58 -12.39
C LEU A 54 -0.26 -3.20 -11.41
N LYS A 55 0.02 -4.50 -11.57
CA LYS A 55 1.01 -5.19 -10.74
C LYS A 55 2.41 -4.62 -10.93
N MET A 56 2.76 -4.26 -12.15
CA MET A 56 4.06 -3.65 -12.44
C MET A 56 4.21 -2.32 -11.71
N GLU A 57 3.19 -1.46 -11.75
CA GLU A 57 3.21 -0.18 -11.05
C GLU A 57 3.30 -0.37 -9.53
N LEU A 58 2.53 -1.32 -8.99
CA LEU A 58 2.59 -1.61 -7.56
C LEU A 58 3.98 -2.12 -7.15
N ASN A 59 4.56 -3.03 -7.92
CA ASN A 59 5.87 -3.58 -7.59
C ASN A 59 6.98 -2.53 -7.57
N LYS A 60 6.89 -1.50 -8.41
CA LYS A 60 7.83 -0.38 -8.37
C LYS A 60 7.80 0.33 -7.02
N VAL A 61 6.62 0.50 -6.46
CA VAL A 61 6.45 1.13 -5.14
C VAL A 61 6.92 0.19 -4.03
N LEU A 62 6.52 -1.09 -4.10
CA LEU A 62 6.85 -2.05 -3.04
C LEU A 62 8.34 -2.33 -2.92
N LYS A 63 9.10 -2.20 -4.01
CA LYS A 63 10.57 -2.33 -3.95
C LYS A 63 11.20 -1.34 -3.00
N LYS A 64 10.58 -0.18 -2.80
CA LYS A 64 11.09 0.84 -1.88
C LYS A 64 10.79 0.51 -0.42
N LEU A 65 9.86 -0.40 -0.18
CA LEU A 65 9.41 -0.78 1.16
C LEU A 65 9.91 -2.16 1.58
N ASP A 66 10.20 -3.04 0.61
CA ASP A 66 10.49 -4.44 0.87
C ASP A 66 11.88 -4.62 1.49
N HIS A 67 11.96 -5.48 2.49
CA HIS A 67 13.20 -5.80 3.22
C HIS A 67 13.89 -4.55 3.77
N LYS A 68 13.10 -3.64 4.35
CA LYS A 68 13.57 -2.39 4.93
C LYS A 68 13.19 -2.27 6.40
N TYR A 69 13.87 -1.38 7.09
CA TYR A 69 13.38 -0.82 8.34
C TYR A 69 12.59 0.44 7.96
N LEU A 70 11.27 0.34 7.98
CA LEU A 70 10.39 1.38 7.44
C LEU A 70 10.62 2.76 8.07
N ASN A 71 10.97 2.79 9.37
CA ASN A 71 11.21 4.04 10.07
C ASN A 71 12.39 4.84 9.51
N ARG A 72 13.28 4.20 8.75
CA ARG A 72 14.44 4.87 8.13
C ARG A 72 14.13 5.42 6.75
N ILE A 73 13.00 5.05 6.16
CA ILE A 73 12.59 5.63 4.89
C ILE A 73 12.23 7.10 5.14
N PRO A 74 12.69 8.05 4.29
CA PRO A 74 12.49 9.48 4.53
C PRO A 74 11.05 9.87 4.86
N TYR A 75 10.06 9.29 4.16
CA TYR A 75 8.64 9.56 4.40
C TYR A 75 8.25 9.23 5.85
N PHE A 76 8.83 8.17 6.43
CA PHE A 76 8.45 7.68 7.76
C PHE A 76 9.38 8.16 8.88
N LYS A 77 10.28 9.10 8.61
CA LYS A 77 11.16 9.61 9.67
C LYS A 77 10.41 10.43 10.71
N LYS A 78 9.37 11.15 10.29
CA LYS A 78 8.55 11.99 11.19
C LYS A 78 7.12 11.48 11.32
N ILE A 79 6.71 10.54 10.47
CA ILE A 79 5.38 9.96 10.45
C ILE A 79 5.53 8.48 10.78
N ASN A 80 4.78 7.97 11.74
CA ASN A 80 4.85 6.57 12.11
C ASN A 80 4.46 5.67 10.93
N PRO A 81 5.19 4.58 10.68
CA PRO A 81 4.83 3.61 9.63
C PRO A 81 3.72 2.66 10.13
N THR A 82 2.55 3.23 10.39
CA THR A 82 1.33 2.49 10.68
C THR A 82 0.76 1.93 9.39
N SER A 83 -0.16 0.97 9.49
CA SER A 83 -0.87 0.45 8.32
C SER A 83 -1.56 1.59 7.56
N GLU A 84 -2.14 2.55 8.28
CA GLU A 84 -2.80 3.72 7.70
C GLU A 84 -1.83 4.58 6.89
N ASN A 85 -0.70 4.91 7.46
CA ASN A 85 0.30 5.77 6.80
C ASN A 85 1.00 5.04 5.66
N ILE A 86 1.20 3.73 5.77
CA ILE A 86 1.73 2.92 4.67
C ILE A 86 0.73 2.91 3.51
N ALA A 87 -0.56 2.73 3.81
CA ALA A 87 -1.60 2.76 2.78
C ALA A 87 -1.62 4.09 2.03
N LYS A 88 -1.54 5.21 2.75
CA LYS A 88 -1.48 6.53 2.12
C LYS A 88 -0.23 6.72 1.29
N TYR A 89 0.92 6.28 1.79
CA TYR A 89 2.18 6.35 1.05
C TYR A 89 2.08 5.62 -0.29
N ILE A 90 1.54 4.40 -0.27
CA ILE A 90 1.39 3.60 -1.50
C ILE A 90 0.39 4.25 -2.44
N TYR A 91 -0.74 4.73 -1.91
CA TYR A 91 -1.75 5.42 -2.70
C TYR A 91 -1.15 6.63 -3.43
N ASP A 92 -0.48 7.51 -2.68
CA ASP A 92 0.12 8.73 -3.24
C ASP A 92 1.21 8.40 -4.26
N SER A 93 1.94 7.31 -4.06
CA SER A 93 2.98 6.86 -4.99
C SER A 93 2.41 6.29 -6.30
N LEU A 94 1.21 5.69 -6.23
CA LEU A 94 0.57 5.08 -7.39
C LEU A 94 -0.26 6.06 -8.22
N LYS A 95 -0.86 7.06 -7.59
CA LYS A 95 -1.91 7.86 -8.24
C LYS A 95 -1.45 8.61 -9.48
N SER A 96 -0.17 8.92 -9.62
CA SER A 96 0.35 9.60 -10.82
C SER A 96 0.48 8.65 -12.00
N GLY A 97 0.70 7.37 -11.77
CA GLY A 97 0.85 6.35 -12.82
C GLY A 97 -0.36 5.45 -13.01
N VAL A 98 -1.34 5.53 -12.13
CA VAL A 98 -2.55 4.71 -12.19
C VAL A 98 -3.77 5.62 -12.09
N LEU A 99 -4.37 5.90 -13.24
CA LEU A 99 -5.60 6.67 -13.30
C LEU A 99 -6.75 5.84 -12.75
N SER A 100 -7.71 6.51 -12.13
CA SER A 100 -8.89 5.86 -11.54
C SER A 100 -8.56 4.94 -10.35
N LEU A 101 -7.42 5.15 -9.73
CA LEU A 101 -7.07 4.49 -8.48
C LEU A 101 -8.16 4.77 -7.44
N ARG A 102 -8.72 3.72 -6.85
CA ARG A 102 -9.82 3.84 -5.88
C ARG A 102 -9.31 3.78 -4.45
N SER A 103 -8.55 2.73 -4.13
CA SER A 103 -8.13 2.52 -2.75
C SER A 103 -6.89 1.64 -2.67
N VAL A 104 -6.19 1.78 -1.56
CA VAL A 104 -5.08 0.89 -1.16
C VAL A 104 -5.37 0.39 0.24
N THR A 105 -5.34 -0.92 0.42
CA THR A 105 -5.50 -1.56 1.73
C THR A 105 -4.20 -2.24 2.12
N VAL A 106 -3.79 -2.03 3.35
CA VAL A 106 -2.57 -2.61 3.92
C VAL A 106 -2.96 -3.50 5.09
N TRP A 107 -2.64 -4.78 4.98
CA TRP A 107 -2.87 -5.79 6.03
C TRP A 107 -1.58 -5.99 6.81
N GLU A 108 -1.60 -5.68 8.08
CA GLU A 108 -0.48 -5.95 8.98
C GLU A 108 -0.40 -7.43 9.31
N ASN A 109 -1.56 -8.08 9.45
CA ASN A 109 -1.72 -9.51 9.69
C ASN A 109 -3.01 -9.98 9.03
N ASN A 110 -3.41 -11.23 9.26
CA ASN A 110 -4.58 -11.82 8.60
C ASN A 110 -5.93 -11.26 9.07
N SER A 111 -5.93 -10.49 10.14
CA SER A 111 -7.18 -10.03 10.76
C SER A 111 -7.31 -8.51 10.88
N SER A 112 -6.28 -7.76 10.51
CA SER A 112 -6.28 -6.31 10.72
C SER A 112 -5.70 -5.58 9.54
N SER A 113 -6.44 -4.60 9.03
CA SER A 113 -6.02 -3.82 7.87
C SER A 113 -6.47 -2.38 7.99
N ALA A 114 -5.84 -1.52 7.20
CA ALA A 114 -6.25 -0.14 7.01
C ALA A 114 -6.35 0.16 5.52
N THR A 115 -7.33 0.97 5.15
CA THR A 115 -7.56 1.37 3.76
C THR A 115 -7.50 2.89 3.66
N TYR A 116 -6.75 3.38 2.66
CA TYR A 116 -6.77 4.77 2.28
C TYR A 116 -7.45 4.91 0.92
N GLU A 117 -8.38 5.86 0.83
CA GLU A 117 -9.08 6.18 -0.43
C GLU A 117 -9.41 7.65 -0.50
N GLU A 118 -9.59 8.17 -1.72
CA GLU A 118 -10.02 9.54 -1.96
C GLU A 118 -11.32 9.58 -2.77
#